data_6c1d2f94220b866dc021bb2871a970f5
#
_entry.id   6c1d2f94220b866dc021bb2871a970f5
#
_cell.length_a   1.000
_cell.length_b   1.000
_cell.length_c   1.000
_cell.angle_alpha   90.00
_cell.angle_beta   90.00
_cell.angle_gamma   90.00
#
_symmetry.space_group_name_H-M   'P 1'
#
loop_
_entity.id
_entity.type
_entity.pdbx_description
1 polymer ?
#
loop_
_entity_poly.entity_id
_entity_poly.type
_entity_poly.pdbx_seq_one_letter_code
_entity_poly.pdbx_strand_id
1 'polypeptide(L)'
;VVADVFGRRKTLIASQMASLISGTLMIFSTGFATTALALGCSALSYNLASGTREALAYDSLKQNGDEGFYARFSSTEMMLYRITNSTATLCAGLALWLGYRRAYAIDLFFGLIALGISFRLAEVKTDATPVHYPVGQEIVSVVQESWQFLVREKKARNIMLVNALIGAVSTLVLFFLQAKLPLTGMNSALLGPALFVMGLGAALGSRMTAYFHKYRYRAILLFSAIGVLFAFLMSFTGLPALMVFGGFVGSFSR
;
A
#
# COMPACT_ATOMS: atom_id res chain seq x y z
N VAL A 1 16.82 -3.37 4.82
CA VAL A 1 17.69 -3.91 5.90
C VAL A 1 17.48 -5.42 6.06
N VAL A 2 16.32 -5.87 6.62
CA VAL A 2 16.07 -7.32 6.86
C VAL A 2 16.18 -8.12 5.55
N ALA A 3 15.61 -7.61 4.46
CA ALA A 3 15.65 -8.23 3.15
C ALA A 3 17.06 -8.29 2.53
N ASP A 4 17.89 -7.32 2.84
CA ASP A 4 19.26 -7.25 2.31
C ASP A 4 20.19 -8.23 3.05
N VAL A 5 19.92 -8.49 4.34
CA VAL A 5 20.69 -9.43 5.19
C VAL A 5 20.26 -10.88 4.94
N PHE A 6 18.96 -11.16 4.97
CA PHE A 6 18.43 -12.52 4.91
C PHE A 6 18.05 -12.99 3.51
N GLY A 7 18.05 -12.08 2.53
CA GLY A 7 17.59 -12.33 1.18
C GLY A 7 16.13 -11.89 0.98
N ARG A 8 15.85 -11.32 -0.17
CA ARG A 8 14.54 -10.71 -0.48
C ARG A 8 13.41 -11.74 -0.57
N ARG A 9 13.67 -12.86 -1.22
CA ARG A 9 12.72 -13.97 -1.32
C ARG A 9 12.36 -14.52 0.06
N LYS A 10 13.37 -14.79 0.92
CA LYS A 10 13.14 -15.33 2.26
C LYS A 10 12.32 -14.37 3.11
N THR A 11 12.58 -13.07 3.00
CA THR A 11 11.82 -12.03 3.70
C THR A 11 10.37 -11.96 3.25
N LEU A 12 10.09 -12.12 1.94
CA LEU A 12 8.72 -12.21 1.43
C LEU A 12 8.00 -13.47 1.91
N ILE A 13 8.68 -14.61 1.96
CA ILE A 13 8.11 -15.85 2.53
C ILE A 13 7.78 -15.65 4.01
N ALA A 14 8.69 -15.06 4.79
CA ALA A 14 8.46 -14.74 6.20
C ALA A 14 7.27 -13.77 6.39
N SER A 15 7.15 -12.77 5.51
CA SER A 15 5.99 -11.87 5.47
C SER A 15 4.68 -12.65 5.27
N GLN A 16 4.62 -13.55 4.28
CA GLN A 16 3.42 -14.36 4.03
C GLN A 16 3.10 -15.30 5.20
N MET A 17 4.10 -15.89 5.82
CA MET A 17 3.91 -16.69 7.03
C MET A 17 3.33 -15.87 8.19
N ALA A 18 3.85 -14.66 8.43
CA ALA A 18 3.32 -13.76 9.45
C ALA A 18 1.86 -13.36 9.16
N SER A 19 1.50 -13.15 7.88
CA SER A 19 0.12 -12.90 7.45
C SER A 19 -0.80 -14.08 7.76
N LEU A 20 -0.39 -15.31 7.44
CA LEU A 20 -1.15 -16.51 7.72
C LEU A 20 -1.34 -16.75 9.23
N ILE A 21 -0.29 -16.50 10.02
CA ILE A 21 -0.37 -16.56 11.49
C ILE A 21 -1.39 -15.52 11.99
N SER A 22 -1.33 -14.29 11.49
CA SER A 22 -2.29 -13.24 11.82
C SER A 22 -3.73 -13.66 11.52
N GLY A 23 -4.01 -14.12 10.29
CA GLY A 23 -5.34 -14.58 9.90
C GLY A 23 -5.84 -15.75 10.75
N THR A 24 -4.97 -16.71 11.07
CA THR A 24 -5.28 -17.84 11.95
C THR A 24 -5.64 -17.35 13.37
N LEU A 25 -4.82 -16.48 13.94
CA LEU A 25 -5.10 -15.88 15.25
C LEU A 25 -6.42 -15.11 15.26
N MET A 26 -6.77 -14.41 14.17
CA MET A 26 -8.04 -13.69 14.06
C MET A 26 -9.25 -14.62 14.04
N ILE A 27 -9.17 -15.78 13.40
CA ILE A 27 -10.26 -16.78 13.42
C ILE A 27 -10.53 -17.28 14.84
N PHE A 28 -9.49 -17.52 15.62
CA PHE A 28 -9.57 -18.04 16.98
C PHE A 28 -9.60 -16.93 18.05
N SER A 29 -9.60 -15.67 17.63
CA SER A 29 -9.59 -14.57 18.61
C SER A 29 -10.90 -14.51 19.39
N THR A 30 -10.77 -14.46 20.73
CA THR A 30 -11.89 -14.37 21.67
C THR A 30 -11.80 -13.14 22.57
N GLY A 31 -10.71 -12.37 22.46
CA GLY A 31 -10.49 -11.22 23.34
C GLY A 31 -9.43 -10.26 22.83
N PHE A 32 -9.26 -9.16 23.57
CA PHE A 32 -8.35 -8.07 23.19
C PHE A 32 -6.91 -8.55 22.96
N ALA A 33 -6.36 -9.37 23.86
CA ALA A 33 -4.96 -9.81 23.76
C ALA A 33 -4.67 -10.62 22.49
N THR A 34 -5.53 -11.56 22.13
CA THR A 34 -5.39 -12.39 20.91
C THR A 34 -5.56 -11.56 19.65
N THR A 35 -6.50 -10.60 19.65
CA THR A 35 -6.69 -9.66 18.54
C THR A 35 -5.49 -8.73 18.39
N ALA A 36 -4.95 -8.20 19.50
CA ALA A 36 -3.76 -7.35 19.46
C ALA A 36 -2.53 -8.11 18.94
N LEU A 37 -2.34 -9.37 19.34
CA LEU A 37 -1.28 -10.22 18.81
C LEU A 37 -1.45 -10.47 17.31
N ALA A 38 -2.66 -10.77 16.85
CA ALA A 38 -2.96 -10.96 15.45
C ALA A 38 -2.64 -9.69 14.62
N LEU A 39 -3.05 -8.51 15.11
CA LEU A 39 -2.72 -7.24 14.46
C LEU A 39 -1.22 -6.96 14.46
N GLY A 40 -0.50 -7.33 15.53
CA GLY A 40 0.96 -7.26 15.58
C GLY A 40 1.63 -8.10 14.49
N CYS A 41 1.16 -9.35 14.30
CA CYS A 41 1.63 -10.22 13.22
C CYS A 41 1.30 -9.66 11.83
N SER A 42 0.12 -9.04 11.66
CA SER A 42 -0.27 -8.37 10.41
C SER A 42 0.63 -7.19 10.12
N ALA A 43 0.91 -6.35 11.11
CA ALA A 43 1.84 -5.22 10.97
C ALA A 43 3.25 -5.69 10.62
N LEU A 44 3.73 -6.78 11.24
CA LEU A 44 5.03 -7.38 10.91
C LEU A 44 5.05 -7.85 9.45
N SER A 45 4.01 -8.56 9.01
CA SER A 45 3.87 -9.00 7.62
C SER A 45 3.97 -7.82 6.66
N TYR A 46 3.19 -6.77 6.89
CA TYR A 46 3.19 -5.57 6.05
C TYR A 46 4.58 -4.90 5.98
N ASN A 47 5.24 -4.75 7.13
CA ASN A 47 6.56 -4.13 7.19
C ASN A 47 7.65 -4.97 6.49
N LEU A 48 7.59 -6.29 6.60
CA LEU A 48 8.52 -7.19 5.90
C LEU A 48 8.32 -7.19 4.38
N ALA A 49 7.07 -7.07 3.91
CA ALA A 49 6.74 -7.01 2.49
C ALA A 49 7.09 -5.65 1.88
N SER A 50 6.86 -4.57 2.65
CA SER A 50 7.07 -3.19 2.18
C SER A 50 8.53 -2.94 1.82
N GLY A 51 8.76 -2.41 0.63
CA GLY A 51 10.09 -2.19 0.06
C GLY A 51 10.80 -3.46 -0.46
N THR A 52 10.54 -4.62 0.13
CA THR A 52 11.16 -5.89 -0.30
C THR A 52 10.63 -6.34 -1.66
N ARG A 53 9.34 -6.15 -1.89
CA ARG A 53 8.65 -6.51 -3.13
C ARG A 53 9.14 -5.66 -4.30
N GLU A 54 9.17 -4.36 -4.10
CA GLU A 54 9.63 -3.39 -5.08
C GLU A 54 11.12 -3.60 -5.40
N ALA A 55 11.93 -3.85 -4.37
CA ALA A 55 13.34 -4.10 -4.54
C ALA A 55 13.62 -5.41 -5.30
N LEU A 56 12.89 -6.51 -4.99
CA LEU A 56 13.00 -7.78 -5.71
C LEU A 56 12.65 -7.61 -7.20
N ALA A 57 11.57 -6.87 -7.47
CA ALA A 57 11.13 -6.61 -8.84
C ALA A 57 12.16 -5.77 -9.61
N TYR A 58 12.69 -4.71 -9.00
CA TYR A 58 13.72 -3.86 -9.61
C TYR A 58 14.98 -4.65 -9.94
N ASP A 59 15.50 -5.43 -8.97
CA ASP A 59 16.71 -6.21 -9.18
C ASP A 59 16.53 -7.32 -10.22
N SER A 60 15.35 -7.94 -10.26
CA SER A 60 15.03 -8.95 -11.27
C SER A 60 15.05 -8.34 -12.69
N LEU A 61 14.50 -7.14 -12.86
CA LEU A 61 14.53 -6.42 -14.13
C LEU A 61 15.95 -5.96 -14.48
N LYS A 62 16.68 -5.45 -13.50
CA LYS A 62 18.08 -5.04 -13.69
C LYS A 62 18.97 -6.19 -14.14
N GLN A 63 18.82 -7.37 -13.51
CA GLN A 63 19.58 -8.56 -13.89
C GLN A 63 19.32 -9.00 -15.33
N ASN A 64 18.12 -8.73 -15.86
CA ASN A 64 17.75 -9.03 -17.25
C ASN A 64 18.06 -7.88 -18.23
N GLY A 65 18.61 -6.76 -17.77
CA GLY A 65 18.89 -5.59 -18.62
C GLY A 65 17.66 -4.73 -18.96
N ASP A 66 16.53 -4.97 -18.30
CA ASP A 66 15.23 -4.33 -18.58
C ASP A 66 14.88 -3.25 -17.54
N GLU A 67 15.85 -2.51 -17.00
CA GLU A 67 15.62 -1.49 -15.96
C GLU A 67 14.58 -0.44 -16.38
N GLY A 68 14.56 -0.05 -17.65
CA GLY A 68 13.60 0.92 -18.18
C GLY A 68 12.14 0.47 -18.10
N PHE A 69 11.90 -0.82 -17.95
CA PHE A 69 10.55 -1.38 -17.79
C PHE A 69 9.99 -1.23 -16.38
N TYR A 70 10.83 -0.93 -15.38
CA TYR A 70 10.42 -0.86 -13.98
C TYR A 70 9.27 0.13 -13.72
N ALA A 71 9.32 1.31 -14.33
CA ALA A 71 8.26 2.31 -14.14
C ALA A 71 6.89 1.80 -14.62
N ARG A 72 6.87 1.07 -15.74
CA ARG A 72 5.66 0.45 -16.30
C ARG A 72 5.18 -0.71 -15.43
N PHE A 73 6.09 -1.54 -14.94
CA PHE A 73 5.81 -2.63 -14.03
C PHE A 73 5.17 -2.10 -12.73
N SER A 74 5.83 -1.16 -12.05
CA SER A 74 5.38 -0.58 -10.79
C SER A 74 4.02 0.12 -10.93
N SER A 75 3.79 0.87 -12.02
CA SER A 75 2.49 1.51 -12.26
C SER A 75 1.38 0.48 -12.50
N THR A 76 1.68 -0.63 -13.16
CA THR A 76 0.71 -1.71 -13.41
C THR A 76 0.40 -2.47 -12.12
N GLU A 77 1.41 -2.79 -11.32
CA GLU A 77 1.25 -3.41 -10.00
C GLU A 77 0.37 -2.55 -9.09
N MET A 78 0.66 -1.26 -9.00
CA MET A 78 -0.12 -0.33 -8.20
C MET A 78 -1.57 -0.22 -8.71
N MET A 79 -1.78 -0.19 -10.01
CA MET A 79 -3.13 -0.20 -10.60
C MET A 79 -3.90 -1.46 -10.21
N LEU A 80 -3.29 -2.64 -10.35
CA LEU A 80 -3.91 -3.91 -9.96
C LEU A 80 -4.25 -3.94 -8.47
N TYR A 81 -3.31 -3.49 -7.61
CA TYR A 81 -3.56 -3.35 -6.18
C TYR A 81 -4.77 -2.46 -5.89
N ARG A 82 -4.86 -1.30 -6.56
CA ARG A 82 -5.99 -0.36 -6.37
C ARG A 82 -7.32 -0.94 -6.84
N ILE A 83 -7.35 -1.62 -7.97
CA ILE A 83 -8.56 -2.29 -8.47
C ILE A 83 -9.01 -3.38 -7.48
N THR A 84 -8.08 -4.24 -7.05
CA THR A 84 -8.38 -5.33 -6.11
C THR A 84 -8.89 -4.78 -4.77
N ASN A 85 -8.24 -3.74 -4.24
CA ASN A 85 -8.66 -3.10 -3.00
C ASN A 85 -10.04 -2.45 -3.12
N SER A 86 -10.35 -1.81 -4.26
CA SER A 86 -11.67 -1.22 -4.51
C SER A 86 -12.75 -2.29 -4.64
N THR A 87 -12.44 -3.42 -5.31
CA THR A 87 -13.35 -4.56 -5.39
C THR A 87 -13.60 -5.18 -4.02
N ALA A 88 -12.57 -5.30 -3.18
CA ALA A 88 -12.72 -5.75 -1.79
C ALA A 88 -13.64 -4.82 -0.98
N THR A 89 -13.51 -3.51 -1.17
CA THR A 89 -14.39 -2.52 -0.53
C THR A 89 -15.84 -2.67 -1.00
N LEU A 90 -16.07 -2.95 -2.28
CA LEU A 90 -17.41 -3.24 -2.80
C LEU A 90 -18.01 -4.49 -2.14
N CYS A 91 -17.18 -5.50 -1.90
CA CYS A 91 -17.58 -6.76 -1.26
C CYS A 91 -17.67 -6.67 0.27
N ALA A 92 -17.42 -5.51 0.90
CA ALA A 92 -17.46 -5.37 2.35
C ALA A 92 -18.81 -5.79 2.98
N GLY A 93 -19.93 -5.49 2.32
CA GLY A 93 -21.25 -5.93 2.74
C GLY A 93 -21.39 -7.46 2.77
N LEU A 94 -20.82 -8.17 1.81
CA LEU A 94 -20.75 -9.64 1.78
C LEU A 94 -19.92 -10.18 2.94
N ALA A 95 -18.78 -9.55 3.24
CA ALA A 95 -17.93 -9.94 4.36
C ALA A 95 -18.63 -9.78 5.71
N LEU A 96 -19.44 -8.73 5.89
CA LEU A 96 -20.28 -8.54 7.07
C LEU A 96 -21.36 -9.64 7.19
N TRP A 97 -21.98 -10.02 6.09
CA TRP A 97 -22.97 -11.11 6.04
C TRP A 97 -22.37 -12.47 6.36
N LEU A 98 -21.18 -12.77 5.82
CA LEU A 98 -20.44 -14.01 6.10
C LEU A 98 -19.97 -14.11 7.54
N GLY A 99 -19.75 -12.97 8.20
CA GLY A 99 -19.11 -12.86 9.49
C GLY A 99 -17.57 -12.96 9.41
N TYR A 100 -16.90 -12.34 10.37
CA TYR A 100 -15.44 -12.15 10.30
C TYR A 100 -14.65 -13.46 10.25
N ARG A 101 -15.05 -14.52 10.95
CA ARG A 101 -14.33 -15.81 10.96
C ARG A 101 -14.28 -16.46 9.58
N ARG A 102 -15.41 -16.46 8.86
CA ARG A 102 -15.48 -17.02 7.51
C ARG A 102 -14.72 -16.15 6.51
N ALA A 103 -14.77 -14.82 6.67
CA ALA A 103 -13.99 -13.90 5.85
C ALA A 103 -12.47 -14.15 6.01
N TYR A 104 -11.99 -14.30 7.24
CA TYR A 104 -10.58 -14.68 7.49
C TYR A 104 -10.23 -16.09 7.01
N ALA A 105 -11.15 -17.05 7.03
CA ALA A 105 -10.91 -18.37 6.46
C ALA A 105 -10.69 -18.31 4.93
N ILE A 106 -11.45 -17.47 4.22
CA ILE A 106 -11.25 -17.21 2.79
C ILE A 106 -9.90 -16.52 2.56
N ASP A 107 -9.55 -15.53 3.38
CA ASP A 107 -8.25 -14.84 3.32
C ASP A 107 -7.09 -15.82 3.51
N LEU A 108 -7.19 -16.74 4.49
CA LEU A 108 -6.19 -17.79 4.70
C LEU A 108 -6.04 -18.72 3.48
N PHE A 109 -7.14 -19.08 2.83
CA PHE A 109 -7.09 -19.91 1.63
C PHE A 109 -6.28 -19.22 0.52
N PHE A 110 -6.55 -17.95 0.23
CA PHE A 110 -5.79 -17.19 -0.74
C PHE A 110 -4.35 -16.90 -0.28
N GLY A 111 -4.16 -16.71 1.02
CA GLY A 111 -2.84 -16.55 1.63
C GLY A 111 -1.95 -17.79 1.45
N LEU A 112 -2.51 -19.00 1.55
CA LEU A 112 -1.79 -20.25 1.27
C LEU A 112 -1.38 -20.36 -0.20
N ILE A 113 -2.24 -19.94 -1.12
CA ILE A 113 -1.90 -19.89 -2.55
C ILE A 113 -0.77 -18.90 -2.77
N ALA A 114 -0.86 -17.69 -2.16
CA ALA A 114 0.19 -16.68 -2.26
C ALA A 114 1.53 -17.17 -1.69
N LEU A 115 1.50 -17.91 -0.57
CA LEU A 115 2.70 -18.55 -0.02
C LEU A 115 3.29 -19.58 -1.00
N GLY A 116 2.45 -20.42 -1.59
CA GLY A 116 2.88 -21.38 -2.61
C GLY A 116 3.55 -20.72 -3.82
N ILE A 117 3.01 -19.59 -4.28
CA ILE A 117 3.61 -18.80 -5.35
C ILE A 117 4.94 -18.18 -4.88
N SER A 118 5.02 -17.69 -3.63
CA SER A 118 6.24 -17.10 -3.08
C SER A 118 7.42 -18.07 -3.03
N PHE A 119 7.15 -19.39 -2.86
CA PHE A 119 8.19 -20.42 -2.95
C PHE A 119 8.76 -20.61 -4.36
N ARG A 120 8.04 -20.18 -5.41
CA ARG A 120 8.51 -20.25 -6.79
C ARG A 120 9.32 -19.02 -7.23
N LEU A 121 9.35 -17.96 -6.41
CA LEU A 121 10.17 -16.79 -6.70
C LEU A 121 11.66 -17.19 -6.73
N ALA A 122 12.41 -16.68 -7.69
CA ALA A 122 13.86 -16.80 -7.72
C ALA A 122 14.50 -15.79 -6.76
N GLU A 123 15.55 -16.20 -6.06
CA GLU A 123 16.38 -15.24 -5.32
C GLU A 123 17.28 -14.53 -6.34
N VAL A 124 17.23 -13.23 -6.34
CA VAL A 124 18.11 -12.40 -7.18
C VAL A 124 19.40 -12.16 -6.40
N LYS A 125 20.53 -12.57 -6.96
CA LYS A 125 21.83 -12.25 -6.37
C LYS A 125 22.06 -10.74 -6.50
N THR A 126 22.05 -10.06 -5.38
CA THR A 126 22.46 -8.66 -5.33
C THR A 126 23.99 -8.64 -5.33
N ASP A 127 24.61 -7.79 -6.14
CA ASP A 127 26.07 -7.59 -6.18
C ASP A 127 26.64 -6.98 -4.88
N ALA A 128 25.83 -6.84 -3.84
CA ALA A 128 26.29 -6.46 -2.52
C ALA A 128 27.20 -7.56 -1.98
N THR A 129 28.49 -7.27 -1.91
CA THR A 129 29.47 -8.10 -1.20
C THR A 129 28.93 -8.43 0.18
N PRO A 130 28.86 -9.70 0.56
CA PRO A 130 28.40 -10.07 1.89
C PRO A 130 29.41 -9.56 2.92
N VAL A 131 29.15 -8.38 3.45
CA VAL A 131 29.93 -7.86 4.56
C VAL A 131 29.47 -8.60 5.80
N HIS A 132 30.29 -9.43 6.36
CA HIS A 132 30.03 -10.25 7.54
C HIS A 132 30.04 -9.39 8.81
N TYR A 133 29.06 -8.49 8.96
CA TYR A 133 28.82 -7.86 10.25
C TYR A 133 27.73 -8.61 11.03
N PRO A 134 27.77 -8.63 12.37
CA PRO A 134 26.67 -9.13 13.17
C PRO A 134 25.42 -8.29 12.87
N VAL A 135 24.27 -8.95 12.63
CA VAL A 135 23.00 -8.37 12.16
C VAL A 135 22.63 -7.07 12.91
N GLY A 136 22.93 -7.00 14.22
CA GLY A 136 22.66 -5.80 15.02
C GLY A 136 23.49 -4.58 14.60
N GLN A 137 24.75 -4.76 14.23
CA GLN A 137 25.61 -3.66 13.77
C GLN A 137 25.18 -3.18 12.38
N GLU A 138 24.75 -4.08 11.52
CA GLU A 138 24.24 -3.74 10.19
C GLU A 138 22.93 -2.95 10.26
N ILE A 139 22.02 -3.31 11.17
CA ILE A 139 20.81 -2.52 11.41
C ILE A 139 21.16 -1.11 11.88
N VAL A 140 22.10 -0.98 12.83
CA VAL A 140 22.52 0.32 13.35
C VAL A 140 23.18 1.15 12.25
N SER A 141 24.08 0.57 11.43
CA SER A 141 24.74 1.29 10.33
C SER A 141 23.73 1.81 9.32
N VAL A 142 22.75 1.00 8.90
CA VAL A 142 21.71 1.42 7.95
C VAL A 142 20.83 2.52 8.54
N VAL A 143 20.48 2.45 9.83
CA VAL A 143 19.72 3.52 10.49
C VAL A 143 20.55 4.81 10.51
N GLN A 144 21.85 4.73 10.84
CA GLN A 144 22.74 5.89 10.84
C GLN A 144 22.92 6.49 9.44
N GLU A 145 23.15 5.66 8.43
CA GLU A 145 23.27 6.10 7.04
C GLU A 145 21.97 6.76 6.54
N SER A 146 20.82 6.14 6.83
CA SER A 146 19.52 6.70 6.49
C SER A 146 19.28 8.05 7.17
N TRP A 147 19.65 8.17 8.44
CA TRP A 147 19.56 9.43 9.17
C TRP A 147 20.49 10.49 8.60
N GLN A 148 21.76 10.14 8.34
CA GLN A 148 22.72 11.03 7.71
C GLN A 148 22.24 11.49 6.34
N PHE A 149 21.69 10.60 5.51
CA PHE A 149 21.10 10.94 4.22
C PHE A 149 19.95 11.96 4.37
N LEU A 150 19.01 11.72 5.29
CA LEU A 150 17.91 12.64 5.55
C LEU A 150 18.36 14.01 6.04
N VAL A 151 19.43 14.07 6.84
CA VAL A 151 19.96 15.35 7.33
C VAL A 151 20.74 16.08 6.24
N ARG A 152 21.55 15.36 5.46
CA ARG A 152 22.43 15.90 4.42
C ARG A 152 21.66 16.34 3.17
N GLU A 153 20.72 15.50 2.70
CA GLU A 153 20.00 15.71 1.45
C GLU A 153 18.68 16.44 1.68
N LYS A 154 18.76 17.76 1.94
CA LYS A 154 17.59 18.63 2.21
C LYS A 154 16.50 18.53 1.13
N LYS A 155 16.92 18.35 -0.14
CA LYS A 155 16.00 18.26 -1.28
C LYS A 155 15.18 16.99 -1.26
N ALA A 156 15.83 15.84 -1.02
CA ALA A 156 15.17 14.55 -0.88
C ALA A 156 14.23 14.53 0.32
N ARG A 157 14.70 15.01 1.48
CA ARG A 157 13.89 15.13 2.70
C ARG A 157 12.62 15.95 2.47
N ASN A 158 12.72 17.14 1.86
CA ASN A 158 11.56 17.99 1.60
C ASN A 158 10.55 17.31 0.67
N ILE A 159 11.02 16.61 -0.36
CA ILE A 159 10.17 15.84 -1.26
C ILE A 159 9.44 14.72 -0.49
N MET A 160 10.16 13.96 0.32
CA MET A 160 9.58 12.86 1.13
C MET A 160 8.54 13.40 2.12
N LEU A 161 8.83 14.50 2.83
CA LEU A 161 7.90 15.12 3.78
C LEU A 161 6.62 15.63 3.09
N VAL A 162 6.76 16.34 1.96
CA VAL A 162 5.60 16.85 1.22
C VAL A 162 4.75 15.70 0.68
N ASN A 163 5.39 14.66 0.13
CA ASN A 163 4.68 13.48 -0.36
C ASN A 163 3.95 12.74 0.77
N ALA A 164 4.60 12.57 1.92
CA ALA A 164 3.99 11.96 3.10
C ALA A 164 2.80 12.78 3.62
N LEU A 165 2.92 14.11 3.64
CA LEU A 165 1.85 15.01 4.05
C LEU A 165 0.64 14.92 3.10
N ILE A 166 0.87 14.99 1.79
CA ILE A 166 -0.19 14.84 0.77
C ILE A 166 -0.88 13.47 0.94
N GLY A 167 -0.11 12.41 1.13
CA GLY A 167 -0.64 11.07 1.35
C GLY A 167 -1.49 10.95 2.63
N ALA A 168 -1.02 11.53 3.73
CA ALA A 168 -1.75 11.54 5.00
C ALA A 168 -3.07 12.32 4.89
N VAL A 169 -3.03 13.54 4.34
CA VAL A 169 -4.23 14.38 4.15
C VAL A 169 -5.22 13.69 3.22
N SER A 170 -4.75 13.11 2.11
CA SER A 170 -5.61 12.36 1.18
C SER A 170 -6.32 11.19 1.88
N THR A 171 -5.61 10.45 2.71
CA THR A 171 -6.19 9.34 3.47
C THR A 171 -7.24 9.82 4.46
N LEU A 172 -6.97 10.92 5.18
CA LEU A 172 -7.94 11.54 6.11
C LEU A 172 -9.19 12.03 5.37
N VAL A 173 -9.03 12.67 4.20
CA VAL A 173 -10.17 13.12 3.38
C VAL A 173 -11.03 11.95 2.94
N LEU A 174 -10.43 10.82 2.52
CA LEU A 174 -11.18 9.62 2.15
C LEU A 174 -11.94 9.02 3.34
N PHE A 175 -11.34 8.92 4.51
CA PHE A 175 -12.04 8.47 5.71
C PHE A 175 -13.17 9.41 6.12
N PHE A 176 -12.93 10.72 6.01
CA PHE A 176 -13.96 11.73 6.27
C PHE A 176 -15.14 11.60 5.30
N LEU A 177 -14.89 11.44 4.00
CA LEU A 177 -15.91 11.22 2.98
C LEU A 177 -16.68 9.92 3.27
N GLN A 178 -16.00 8.84 3.63
CA GLN A 178 -16.61 7.56 3.97
C GLN A 178 -17.55 7.68 5.17
N ALA A 179 -17.17 8.43 6.19
CA ALA A 179 -17.99 8.66 7.37
C ALA A 179 -19.16 9.63 7.11
N LYS A 180 -18.95 10.64 6.25
CA LYS A 180 -19.94 11.69 5.99
C LYS A 180 -20.99 11.31 4.96
N LEU A 181 -20.64 10.50 3.95
CA LEU A 181 -21.58 10.10 2.86
C LEU A 181 -22.91 9.54 3.38
N PRO A 182 -22.95 8.63 4.36
CA PRO A 182 -24.24 8.14 4.89
C PRO A 182 -25.07 9.25 5.57
N LEU A 183 -24.41 10.27 6.15
CA LEU A 183 -25.08 11.38 6.84
C LEU A 183 -25.75 12.39 5.90
N THR A 184 -25.42 12.35 4.61
CA THR A 184 -26.01 13.24 3.57
C THR A 184 -27.29 12.71 2.94
N GLY A 185 -27.93 11.70 3.57
CA GLY A 185 -29.15 11.08 3.05
C GLY A 185 -28.93 10.05 1.95
N MET A 186 -27.68 9.66 1.66
CA MET A 186 -27.36 8.58 0.73
C MET A 186 -27.79 7.24 1.32
N ASN A 187 -28.46 6.39 0.53
CA ASN A 187 -28.76 5.03 0.94
C ASN A 187 -27.46 4.28 1.29
N SER A 188 -27.43 3.67 2.49
CA SER A 188 -26.25 2.92 2.97
C SER A 188 -25.81 1.82 2.02
N ALA A 189 -26.72 1.24 1.22
CA ALA A 189 -26.39 0.25 0.19
C ALA A 189 -25.54 0.83 -0.94
N LEU A 190 -25.57 2.15 -1.16
CA LEU A 190 -24.75 2.82 -2.18
C LEU A 190 -23.35 3.20 -1.70
N LEU A 191 -23.06 3.03 -0.40
CA LEU A 191 -21.73 3.40 0.14
C LEU A 191 -20.62 2.56 -0.50
N GLY A 192 -20.80 1.24 -0.61
CA GLY A 192 -19.84 0.34 -1.27
C GLY A 192 -19.56 0.75 -2.73
N PRO A 193 -20.60 0.87 -3.58
CA PRO A 193 -20.45 1.39 -4.95
C PRO A 193 -19.77 2.77 -5.02
N ALA A 194 -20.09 3.71 -4.14
CA ALA A 194 -19.48 5.03 -4.10
C ALA A 194 -17.97 4.95 -3.81
N LEU A 195 -17.59 4.18 -2.80
CA LEU A 195 -16.18 3.95 -2.44
C LEU A 195 -15.42 3.20 -3.56
N PHE A 196 -16.08 2.27 -4.24
CA PHE A 196 -15.52 1.58 -5.40
C PHE A 196 -15.20 2.57 -6.53
N VAL A 197 -16.13 3.48 -6.87
CA VAL A 197 -15.90 4.52 -7.88
C VAL A 197 -14.71 5.41 -7.50
N MET A 198 -14.61 5.83 -6.23
CA MET A 198 -13.45 6.58 -5.74
C MET A 198 -12.15 5.78 -5.90
N GLY A 199 -12.17 4.48 -5.61
CA GLY A 199 -11.04 3.58 -5.78
C GLY A 199 -10.61 3.40 -7.24
N LEU A 200 -11.54 3.41 -8.19
CA LEU A 200 -11.22 3.42 -9.63
C LEU A 200 -10.44 4.66 -10.02
N GLY A 201 -10.74 5.83 -9.41
CA GLY A 201 -9.92 7.04 -9.59
C GLY A 201 -8.45 6.78 -9.25
N ALA A 202 -8.18 6.14 -8.10
CA ALA A 202 -6.82 5.79 -7.70
C ALA A 202 -6.15 4.80 -8.66
N ALA A 203 -6.88 3.82 -9.17
CA ALA A 203 -6.37 2.86 -10.15
C ALA A 203 -5.98 3.54 -11.47
N LEU A 204 -6.82 4.44 -11.97
CA LEU A 204 -6.54 5.22 -13.17
C LEU A 204 -5.35 6.16 -12.97
N GLY A 205 -5.27 6.86 -11.83
CA GLY A 205 -4.14 7.72 -11.47
C GLY A 205 -2.83 6.93 -11.44
N SER A 206 -2.81 5.79 -10.79
CA SER A 206 -1.63 4.89 -10.73
C SER A 206 -1.19 4.43 -12.13
N ARG A 207 -2.14 4.14 -13.03
CA ARG A 207 -1.81 3.77 -14.41
C ARG A 207 -1.19 4.92 -15.19
N MET A 208 -1.68 6.14 -14.96
CA MET A 208 -1.18 7.33 -15.65
C MET A 208 0.19 7.79 -15.13
N THR A 209 0.60 7.40 -13.94
CA THR A 209 1.90 7.78 -13.34
C THR A 209 3.07 7.43 -14.27
N ALA A 210 3.01 6.31 -14.99
CA ALA A 210 4.03 5.92 -15.95
C ALA A 210 4.22 6.93 -17.11
N TYR A 211 3.18 7.71 -17.44
CA TYR A 211 3.23 8.75 -18.47
C TYR A 211 3.70 10.08 -17.93
N PHE A 212 3.44 10.32 -16.62
CA PHE A 212 3.79 11.59 -15.97
C PHE A 212 5.27 11.69 -15.56
N HIS A 213 6.06 10.62 -15.63
CA HIS A 213 7.49 10.65 -15.29
C HIS A 213 8.30 11.66 -16.12
N LYS A 214 7.77 12.09 -17.29
CA LYS A 214 8.38 13.12 -18.15
C LYS A 214 8.26 14.54 -17.56
N TYR A 215 7.36 14.76 -16.61
CA TYR A 215 7.12 16.07 -16.02
C TYR A 215 8.03 16.33 -14.82
N ARG A 216 8.26 17.60 -14.51
CA ARG A 216 9.00 17.98 -13.32
C ARG A 216 8.27 17.50 -12.06
N TYR A 217 8.97 16.90 -11.14
CA TYR A 217 8.40 16.35 -9.90
C TYR A 217 7.56 17.37 -9.13
N ARG A 218 7.95 18.66 -9.14
CA ARG A 218 7.16 19.76 -8.53
C ARG A 218 5.76 19.89 -9.13
N ALA A 219 5.62 19.69 -10.44
CA ALA A 219 4.31 19.78 -11.11
C ALA A 219 3.41 18.61 -10.68
N ILE A 220 3.97 17.42 -10.52
CA ILE A 220 3.25 16.24 -10.05
C ILE A 220 2.75 16.46 -8.61
N LEU A 221 3.61 16.92 -7.71
CA LEU A 221 3.22 17.24 -6.33
C LEU A 221 2.14 18.32 -6.26
N LEU A 222 2.25 19.37 -7.07
CA LEU A 222 1.26 20.44 -7.13
C LEU A 222 -0.09 19.90 -7.61
N PHE A 223 -0.09 19.08 -8.66
CA PHE A 223 -1.29 18.44 -9.17
C PHE A 223 -1.95 17.53 -8.11
N SER A 224 -1.15 16.74 -7.39
CA SER A 224 -1.66 15.92 -6.28
C SER A 224 -2.25 16.76 -5.15
N ALA A 225 -1.57 17.86 -4.76
CA ALA A 225 -2.06 18.76 -3.73
C ALA A 225 -3.38 19.44 -4.13
N ILE A 226 -3.50 19.90 -5.39
CA ILE A 226 -4.72 20.50 -5.92
C ILE A 226 -5.87 19.49 -5.94
N GLY A 227 -5.62 18.24 -6.38
CA GLY A 227 -6.63 17.19 -6.40
C GLY A 227 -7.15 16.84 -5.00
N VAL A 228 -6.25 16.75 -4.01
CA VAL A 228 -6.64 16.50 -2.62
C VAL A 228 -7.40 17.70 -2.03
N LEU A 229 -6.98 18.93 -2.31
CA LEU A 229 -7.70 20.13 -1.90
C LEU A 229 -9.10 20.19 -2.51
N PHE A 230 -9.23 19.85 -3.79
CA PHE A 230 -10.52 19.77 -4.46
C PHE A 230 -11.43 18.72 -3.79
N ALA A 231 -10.92 17.53 -3.49
CA ALA A 231 -11.67 16.50 -2.76
C ALA A 231 -12.14 16.99 -1.38
N PHE A 232 -11.27 17.70 -0.67
CA PHE A 232 -11.59 18.30 0.62
C PHE A 232 -12.71 19.33 0.50
N LEU A 233 -12.62 20.25 -0.45
CA LEU A 233 -13.65 21.27 -0.68
C LEU A 233 -14.99 20.63 -1.08
N MET A 234 -14.99 19.63 -1.96
CA MET A 234 -16.19 18.92 -2.37
C MET A 234 -16.86 18.15 -1.20
N SER A 235 -16.08 17.79 -0.18
CA SER A 235 -16.62 17.12 1.01
C SER A 235 -17.57 18.00 1.84
N PHE A 236 -17.54 19.33 1.68
CA PHE A 236 -18.43 20.26 2.37
C PHE A 236 -19.74 20.57 1.62
N THR A 237 -19.89 20.16 0.38
CA THR A 237 -21.06 20.49 -0.45
C THR A 237 -22.38 19.86 0.03
N GLY A 238 -22.33 18.78 0.82
CA GLY A 238 -23.52 18.07 1.29
C GLY A 238 -24.24 17.27 0.18
N LEU A 239 -23.80 17.35 -1.08
CA LEU A 239 -24.35 16.59 -2.20
C LEU A 239 -23.54 15.31 -2.43
N PRO A 240 -24.13 14.11 -2.24
CA PRO A 240 -23.42 12.83 -2.34
C PRO A 240 -22.65 12.68 -3.67
N ALA A 241 -23.26 13.07 -4.78
CA ALA A 241 -22.65 12.94 -6.11
C ALA A 241 -21.35 13.80 -6.23
N LEU A 242 -21.35 15.04 -5.72
CA LEU A 242 -20.17 15.90 -5.73
C LEU A 242 -19.11 15.42 -4.79
N MET A 243 -19.49 14.84 -3.65
CA MET A 243 -18.55 14.23 -2.69
C MET A 243 -17.88 13.00 -3.29
N VAL A 244 -18.61 12.13 -3.98
CA VAL A 244 -18.05 10.96 -4.68
C VAL A 244 -17.12 11.40 -5.82
N PHE A 245 -17.53 12.40 -6.60
CA PHE A 245 -16.68 12.98 -7.65
C PHE A 245 -15.40 13.61 -7.08
N GLY A 246 -15.51 14.36 -6.00
CA GLY A 246 -14.35 14.90 -5.28
C GLY A 246 -13.41 13.80 -4.79
N GLY A 247 -13.96 12.74 -4.18
CA GLY A 247 -13.20 11.58 -3.74
C GLY A 247 -12.53 10.83 -4.88
N PHE A 248 -13.17 10.73 -6.05
CA PHE A 248 -12.58 10.17 -7.27
C PHE A 248 -11.37 11.01 -7.74
N VAL A 249 -11.53 12.32 -7.86
CA VAL A 249 -10.43 13.23 -8.28
C VAL A 249 -9.29 13.23 -7.27
N GLY A 250 -9.57 13.27 -5.97
CA GLY A 250 -8.56 13.21 -4.92
C GLY A 250 -7.80 11.87 -4.92
N SER A 251 -8.50 10.76 -5.19
CA SER A 251 -7.88 9.45 -5.33
C SER A 251 -7.05 9.32 -6.61
N PHE A 252 -7.52 9.90 -7.72
CA PHE A 252 -6.82 9.92 -9.00
C PHE A 252 -5.50 10.69 -8.94
N SER A 253 -5.49 11.80 -8.22
CA SER A 253 -4.32 12.68 -8.11
C SER A 253 -3.23 12.18 -7.15
N ARG A 254 -3.48 11.09 -6.43
CA ARG A 254 -2.58 10.46 -5.46
C ARG A 254 -1.75 9.34 -6.09
#